data_029f5f80ab8b3d8b01c4eaebd831ec8e
#
_entry.id   029f5f80ab8b3d8b01c4eaebd831ec8e
#
_cell.length_a   1.000
_cell.length_b   1.000
_cell.length_c   1.000
_cell.angle_alpha   90.00
_cell.angle_beta   90.00
_cell.angle_gamma   90.00
#
_symmetry.space_group_name_H-M   'P 1'
#
loop_
_entity.id
_entity.type
_entity.pdbx_description
1 polymer ?
#
loop_
_entity_poly.entity_id
_entity_poly.type
_entity_poly.pdbx_seq_one_letter_code
_entity_poly.pdbx_strand_id
1 'polypeptide(L)'
;GMLGVNIGPNWNSENKIEDYLNCFRKFHNIADYITINISSPNTENLRDFHNNEELKNLLESIHNEREKLKSDIPIAIKISPDINQKKVEEICRTILDYGIKAVIVSNTTDGNRDSLKNHKKFQKGGLSGKPLNEISNKLINNFYKILNNKIDIIGVGGVDSGETAYQKFIHGAKFVQLYTCLLYTSPSPRDSYG
;
A
#
# COMPACT_ATOMS: atom_id res chain seq x y z
N GLY A 1 9.62 12.23 14.76
CA GLY A 1 8.90 11.82 13.58
C GLY A 1 7.93 10.70 13.89
N MET A 2 6.99 10.43 13.01
CA MET A 2 6.04 9.31 13.15
C MET A 2 6.66 8.02 12.63
N LEU A 3 6.46 6.92 13.34
CA LEU A 3 6.91 5.58 12.97
C LEU A 3 5.74 4.75 12.45
N GLY A 4 5.74 4.44 11.15
CA GLY A 4 4.82 3.49 10.56
C GLY A 4 5.44 2.11 10.41
N VAL A 5 4.73 1.06 10.78
CA VAL A 5 5.18 -0.32 10.59
C VAL A 5 4.35 -1.00 9.51
N ASN A 6 5.03 -1.54 8.50
CA ASN A 6 4.39 -2.28 7.42
C ASN A 6 4.48 -3.79 7.70
N ILE A 7 3.33 -4.42 7.87
CA ILE A 7 3.22 -5.84 8.19
C ILE A 7 2.68 -6.66 7.03
N GLY A 8 3.11 -7.89 6.95
CA GLY A 8 2.70 -8.86 5.94
C GLY A 8 3.11 -10.28 6.35
N PRO A 9 2.60 -11.30 5.68
CA PRO A 9 2.97 -12.68 5.99
C PRO A 9 4.35 -13.02 5.44
N ASN A 10 4.96 -14.05 6.00
CA ASN A 10 6.14 -14.66 5.44
C ASN A 10 5.84 -15.35 4.10
N TRP A 11 6.84 -15.45 3.22
CA TRP A 11 6.66 -16.03 1.88
C TRP A 11 6.23 -17.52 1.93
N ASN A 12 6.64 -18.26 2.95
CA ASN A 12 6.35 -19.68 3.16
C ASN A 12 5.31 -19.95 4.26
N SER A 13 4.49 -18.96 4.61
CA SER A 13 3.51 -19.09 5.67
C SER A 13 2.36 -19.99 5.28
N GLU A 14 2.04 -20.96 6.13
CA GLU A 14 0.84 -21.80 6.03
C GLU A 14 -0.42 -21.06 6.52
N ASN A 15 -0.25 -20.15 7.49
CA ASN A 15 -1.33 -19.32 8.04
C ASN A 15 -0.98 -17.84 7.96
N LYS A 16 -1.28 -17.24 6.81
CA LYS A 16 -0.97 -15.83 6.53
C LYS A 16 -1.65 -14.87 7.51
N ILE A 17 -2.88 -15.15 7.92
CA ILE A 17 -3.63 -14.31 8.87
C ILE A 17 -2.92 -14.29 10.21
N GLU A 18 -2.47 -15.43 10.71
CA GLU A 18 -1.75 -15.50 11.99
C GLU A 18 -0.43 -14.72 11.95
N ASP A 19 0.28 -14.69 10.81
CA ASP A 19 1.47 -13.85 10.65
C ASP A 19 1.16 -12.36 10.80
N TYR A 20 0.04 -11.88 10.22
CA TYR A 20 -0.41 -10.50 10.45
C TYR A 20 -0.72 -10.24 11.92
N LEU A 21 -1.43 -11.16 12.59
CA LEU A 21 -1.78 -11.00 13.99
C LEU A 21 -0.56 -10.97 14.90
N ASN A 22 0.42 -11.83 14.63
CA ASN A 22 1.69 -11.86 15.38
C ASN A 22 2.47 -10.56 15.22
N CYS A 23 2.55 -10.02 14.01
CA CYS A 23 3.14 -8.71 13.80
C CYS A 23 2.33 -7.60 14.47
N PHE A 24 1.00 -7.65 14.38
CA PHE A 24 0.13 -6.68 15.00
C PHE A 24 0.32 -6.63 16.52
N ARG A 25 0.29 -7.78 17.21
CA ARG A 25 0.54 -7.91 18.65
C ARG A 25 1.88 -7.30 19.08
N LYS A 26 2.89 -7.47 18.23
CA LYS A 26 4.24 -6.99 18.52
C LYS A 26 4.39 -5.47 18.38
N PHE A 27 3.69 -4.86 17.43
CA PHE A 27 3.95 -3.48 17.04
C PHE A 27 2.85 -2.47 17.41
N HIS A 28 1.65 -2.92 17.83
CA HIS A 28 0.52 -2.02 18.08
C HIS A 28 0.74 -0.95 19.15
N ASN A 29 1.69 -1.14 20.06
CA ASN A 29 2.04 -0.20 21.13
C ASN A 29 3.38 0.52 20.91
N ILE A 30 4.04 0.27 19.78
CA ILE A 30 5.35 0.84 19.44
C ILE A 30 5.21 1.80 18.26
N ALA A 31 4.38 1.44 17.28
CA ALA A 31 4.18 2.23 16.08
C ALA A 31 3.13 3.33 16.28
N ASP A 32 3.24 4.41 15.51
CA ASP A 32 2.20 5.44 15.41
C ASP A 32 1.07 5.03 14.46
N TYR A 33 1.34 4.16 13.51
CA TYR A 33 0.34 3.51 12.65
C TYR A 33 0.87 2.18 12.09
N ILE A 34 -0.05 1.30 11.72
CA ILE A 34 0.29 0.02 11.09
C ILE A 34 -0.27 -0.03 9.67
N THR A 35 0.55 -0.47 8.71
CA THR A 35 0.14 -0.76 7.35
C THR A 35 0.00 -2.26 7.15
N ILE A 36 -1.20 -2.71 6.82
CA ILE A 36 -1.48 -4.09 6.39
C ILE A 36 -1.20 -4.19 4.89
N ASN A 37 -0.11 -4.87 4.53
CA ASN A 37 0.30 -5.01 3.14
C ASN A 37 -0.27 -6.27 2.51
N ILE A 38 -1.30 -6.13 1.68
CA ILE A 38 -1.95 -7.24 0.96
C ILE A 38 -1.53 -7.32 -0.52
N SER A 39 -0.47 -6.64 -0.92
CA SER A 39 -0.25 -6.31 -2.33
C SER A 39 1.12 -6.67 -2.88
N SER A 40 2.01 -7.31 -2.08
CA SER A 40 3.33 -7.69 -2.56
C SER A 40 3.23 -8.70 -3.71
N PRO A 41 3.87 -8.43 -4.85
CA PRO A 41 3.95 -9.40 -5.95
C PRO A 41 4.93 -10.54 -5.66
N ASN A 42 5.75 -10.40 -4.62
CA ASN A 42 6.82 -11.35 -4.30
C ASN A 42 6.38 -12.43 -3.31
N THR A 43 5.19 -12.32 -2.74
CA THR A 43 4.61 -13.31 -1.83
C THR A 43 3.49 -14.04 -2.54
N GLU A 44 3.60 -15.36 -2.64
CA GLU A 44 2.63 -16.20 -3.33
C GLU A 44 1.23 -16.05 -2.73
N ASN A 45 0.24 -15.87 -3.60
CA ASN A 45 -1.18 -15.74 -3.23
C ASN A 45 -1.48 -14.61 -2.24
N LEU A 46 -0.59 -13.62 -2.06
CA LEU A 46 -0.87 -12.49 -1.18
C LEU A 46 -1.97 -11.59 -1.74
N ARG A 47 -2.02 -11.49 -3.06
CA ARG A 47 -3.03 -10.69 -3.76
C ARG A 47 -4.44 -11.31 -3.71
N ASP A 48 -4.58 -12.54 -3.22
CA ASP A 48 -5.88 -13.16 -2.96
C ASP A 48 -6.66 -12.37 -1.90
N PHE A 49 -5.96 -11.67 -0.99
CA PHE A 49 -6.58 -10.71 -0.06
C PHE A 49 -7.24 -9.50 -0.75
N HIS A 50 -7.13 -9.34 -2.06
CA HIS A 50 -8.00 -8.43 -2.80
C HIS A 50 -9.38 -9.06 -3.09
N ASN A 51 -9.58 -10.36 -2.86
CA ASN A 51 -10.89 -11.00 -2.90
C ASN A 51 -11.67 -10.62 -1.65
N ASN A 52 -12.96 -10.36 -1.82
CA ASN A 52 -13.80 -9.78 -0.78
C ASN A 52 -13.84 -10.64 0.50
N GLU A 53 -13.98 -11.96 0.36
CA GLU A 53 -14.04 -12.87 1.51
C GLU A 53 -12.71 -12.93 2.27
N GLU A 54 -11.59 -13.05 1.54
CA GLU A 54 -10.26 -13.09 2.13
C GLU A 54 -9.91 -11.78 2.85
N LEU A 55 -10.28 -10.64 2.25
CA LEU A 55 -10.10 -9.34 2.87
C LEU A 55 -10.94 -9.18 4.13
N LYS A 56 -12.20 -9.59 4.09
CA LYS A 56 -13.08 -9.57 5.27
C LYS A 56 -12.52 -10.41 6.40
N ASN A 57 -12.13 -11.67 6.13
CA ASN A 57 -11.56 -12.57 7.12
C ASN A 57 -10.32 -11.98 7.79
N LEU A 58 -9.43 -11.36 7.00
CA LEU A 58 -8.26 -10.69 7.53
C LEU A 58 -8.64 -9.49 8.41
N LEU A 59 -9.49 -8.60 7.92
CA LEU A 59 -9.86 -7.38 8.66
C LEU A 59 -10.68 -7.69 9.90
N GLU A 60 -11.55 -8.69 9.87
CA GLU A 60 -12.27 -9.18 11.05
C GLU A 60 -11.30 -9.73 12.10
N SER A 61 -10.31 -10.51 11.68
CA SER A 61 -9.30 -11.05 12.58
C SER A 61 -8.47 -9.93 13.24
N ILE A 62 -8.07 -8.93 12.48
CA ILE A 62 -7.36 -7.74 12.98
C ILE A 62 -8.26 -6.91 13.91
N HIS A 63 -9.53 -6.72 13.55
CA HIS A 63 -10.49 -5.99 14.39
C HIS A 63 -10.65 -6.68 15.76
N ASN A 64 -10.89 -7.99 15.76
CA ASN A 64 -11.02 -8.77 16.99
C ASN A 64 -9.75 -8.70 17.85
N GLU A 65 -8.57 -8.71 17.24
CA GLU A 65 -7.31 -8.59 17.96
C GLU A 65 -7.12 -7.17 18.55
N ARG A 66 -7.53 -6.13 17.82
CA ARG A 66 -7.54 -4.74 18.34
C ARG A 66 -8.40 -4.60 19.60
N GLU A 67 -9.60 -5.17 19.56
CA GLU A 67 -10.53 -5.15 20.71
C GLU A 67 -9.92 -5.86 21.92
N LYS A 68 -9.32 -7.04 21.74
CA LYS A 68 -8.64 -7.79 22.82
C LYS A 68 -7.49 -6.98 23.43
N LEU A 69 -6.71 -6.30 22.60
CA LEU A 69 -5.55 -5.52 23.02
C LEU A 69 -5.92 -4.10 23.47
N LYS A 70 -7.19 -3.69 23.30
CA LYS A 70 -7.68 -2.31 23.56
C LYS A 70 -6.81 -1.29 22.81
N SER A 71 -6.48 -1.58 21.56
CA SER A 71 -5.57 -0.77 20.75
C SER A 71 -6.33 0.18 19.85
N ASP A 72 -6.04 1.47 19.92
CA ASP A 72 -6.59 2.51 19.05
C ASP A 72 -5.66 2.87 17.88
N ILE A 73 -4.61 2.08 17.66
CA ILE A 73 -3.63 2.37 16.63
C ILE A 73 -4.29 2.51 15.25
N PRO A 74 -4.00 3.59 14.50
CA PRO A 74 -4.49 3.76 13.14
C PRO A 74 -3.98 2.66 12.21
N ILE A 75 -4.88 2.13 11.37
CA ILE A 75 -4.56 1.10 10.40
C ILE A 75 -4.72 1.65 8.99
N ALA A 76 -3.69 1.48 8.18
CA ALA A 76 -3.71 1.67 6.74
C ALA A 76 -3.68 0.31 6.02
N ILE A 77 -4.27 0.23 4.84
CA ILE A 77 -4.16 -0.95 3.97
C ILE A 77 -3.42 -0.59 2.69
N LYS A 78 -2.44 -1.39 2.28
CA LYS A 78 -1.66 -1.15 1.06
C LYS A 78 -2.05 -2.14 -0.03
N ILE A 79 -2.51 -1.59 -1.16
CA ILE A 79 -3.10 -2.34 -2.26
C ILE A 79 -2.19 -2.44 -3.48
N SER A 80 -2.48 -3.42 -4.35
CA SER A 80 -1.83 -3.57 -5.66
C SER A 80 -2.37 -2.55 -6.67
N PRO A 81 -1.55 -2.06 -7.60
CA PRO A 81 -2.03 -1.28 -8.74
C PRO A 81 -2.76 -2.13 -9.78
N ASP A 82 -2.58 -3.45 -9.74
CA ASP A 82 -3.07 -4.39 -10.75
C ASP A 82 -4.47 -4.92 -10.40
N ILE A 83 -5.40 -3.99 -10.07
CA ILE A 83 -6.80 -4.29 -9.75
C ILE A 83 -7.74 -3.52 -10.68
N ASN A 84 -8.90 -4.12 -10.97
CA ASN A 84 -9.93 -3.50 -11.79
C ASN A 84 -10.92 -2.67 -10.95
N GLN A 85 -11.79 -1.91 -11.62
CA GLN A 85 -12.75 -1.01 -10.98
C GLN A 85 -13.68 -1.74 -10.00
N LYS A 86 -14.16 -2.94 -10.35
CA LYS A 86 -15.03 -3.75 -9.47
C LYS A 86 -14.34 -4.08 -8.15
N LYS A 87 -13.05 -4.43 -8.20
CA LYS A 87 -12.23 -4.69 -7.01
C LYS A 87 -12.03 -3.44 -6.15
N VAL A 88 -11.85 -2.27 -6.78
CA VAL A 88 -11.78 -0.99 -6.06
C VAL A 88 -13.05 -0.77 -5.24
N GLU A 89 -14.23 -1.00 -5.83
CA GLU A 89 -15.53 -0.84 -5.16
C GLU A 89 -15.70 -1.81 -3.99
N GLU A 90 -15.35 -3.10 -4.19
CA GLU A 90 -15.38 -4.12 -3.15
C GLU A 90 -14.45 -3.77 -1.97
N ILE A 91 -13.21 -3.39 -2.26
CA ILE A 91 -12.23 -2.99 -1.25
C ILE A 91 -12.71 -1.76 -0.49
N CYS A 92 -13.17 -0.71 -1.18
CA CYS A 92 -13.65 0.51 -0.54
C CYS A 92 -14.78 0.23 0.45
N ARG A 93 -15.74 -0.64 0.10
CA ARG A 93 -16.84 -1.03 0.99
C ARG A 93 -16.30 -1.73 2.22
N THR A 94 -15.46 -2.73 2.02
CA THR A 94 -14.93 -3.54 3.12
C THR A 94 -14.07 -2.72 4.09
N ILE A 95 -13.18 -1.85 3.60
CA ILE A 95 -12.33 -1.03 4.49
C ILE A 95 -13.11 0.01 5.28
N LEU A 96 -14.23 0.49 4.73
CA LEU A 96 -15.15 1.38 5.47
C LEU A 96 -15.83 0.65 6.64
N ASP A 97 -16.28 -0.59 6.40
CA ASP A 97 -17.00 -1.39 7.41
C ASP A 97 -16.11 -1.76 8.61
N TYR A 98 -14.80 -1.93 8.40
CA TYR A 98 -13.84 -2.29 9.45
C TYR A 98 -13.06 -1.10 10.04
N GLY A 99 -13.45 0.15 9.75
CA GLY A 99 -12.89 1.34 10.37
C GLY A 99 -11.41 1.59 10.04
N ILE A 100 -10.96 1.15 8.86
CA ILE A 100 -9.63 1.46 8.32
C ILE A 100 -9.50 2.98 8.15
N LYS A 101 -8.34 3.54 8.52
CA LYS A 101 -8.12 4.99 8.52
C LYS A 101 -7.49 5.51 7.24
N ALA A 102 -6.72 4.68 6.55
CA ALA A 102 -6.09 5.07 5.30
C ALA A 102 -5.97 3.91 4.31
N VAL A 103 -5.94 4.26 3.01
CA VAL A 103 -5.56 3.34 1.94
C VAL A 103 -4.31 3.85 1.24
N ILE A 104 -3.29 3.00 1.07
CA ILE A 104 -2.04 3.32 0.39
C ILE A 104 -2.11 2.82 -1.05
N VAL A 105 -2.11 3.74 -1.99
CA VAL A 105 -2.26 3.51 -3.44
C VAL A 105 -0.99 3.98 -4.15
N SER A 106 -0.14 3.07 -4.58
CA SER A 106 -0.20 1.63 -4.60
C SER A 106 1.17 0.98 -4.34
N ASN A 107 1.20 -0.35 -4.32
CA ASN A 107 2.43 -1.14 -4.39
C ASN A 107 3.00 -1.11 -5.82
N THR A 108 4.04 -1.90 -6.09
CA THR A 108 4.64 -2.13 -7.40
C THR A 108 3.73 -2.98 -8.30
N THR A 109 3.89 -2.86 -9.62
CA THR A 109 3.12 -3.63 -10.60
C THR A 109 3.92 -4.79 -11.21
N ASP A 110 3.24 -5.89 -11.52
CA ASP A 110 3.79 -6.98 -12.34
C ASP A 110 3.51 -6.77 -13.82
N GLY A 111 2.51 -5.94 -14.13
CA GLY A 111 2.06 -5.65 -15.49
C GLY A 111 2.84 -4.53 -16.17
N ASN A 112 2.45 -4.26 -17.41
CA ASN A 112 2.81 -3.07 -18.20
C ASN A 112 4.31 -2.76 -18.28
N ARG A 113 5.09 -3.75 -18.74
CA ARG A 113 6.54 -3.60 -18.96
C ARG A 113 6.91 -3.30 -20.41
N ASP A 114 5.93 -3.21 -21.29
CA ASP A 114 6.16 -3.08 -22.75
C ASP A 114 6.86 -1.76 -23.10
N SER A 115 6.56 -0.69 -22.36
CA SER A 115 7.21 0.61 -22.54
C SER A 115 8.66 0.67 -22.06
N LEU A 116 9.14 -0.33 -21.33
CA LEU A 116 10.51 -0.35 -20.83
C LEU A 116 11.49 -0.73 -21.96
N LYS A 117 12.50 0.12 -22.13
CA LYS A 117 13.53 -0.07 -23.15
C LYS A 117 14.65 -1.05 -22.76
N ASN A 118 14.86 -1.27 -21.45
CA ASN A 118 15.93 -2.10 -20.94
C ASN A 118 15.65 -3.60 -21.19
N HIS A 119 16.65 -4.36 -21.63
CA HIS A 119 16.55 -5.81 -21.82
C HIS A 119 16.20 -6.59 -20.54
N LYS A 120 16.49 -6.01 -19.37
CA LYS A 120 16.13 -6.59 -18.07
C LYS A 120 14.64 -6.44 -17.69
N LYS A 121 13.81 -5.88 -18.56
CA LYS A 121 12.37 -5.69 -18.30
C LYS A 121 11.61 -6.98 -17.95
N PHE A 122 12.15 -8.14 -18.31
CA PHE A 122 11.54 -9.45 -18.02
C PHE A 122 11.99 -10.07 -16.69
N GLN A 123 12.82 -9.37 -15.89
CA GLN A 123 13.21 -9.89 -14.57
C GLN A 123 11.99 -9.98 -13.64
N LYS A 124 12.01 -11.00 -12.76
CA LYS A 124 11.00 -11.16 -11.71
C LYS A 124 11.05 -9.99 -10.72
N GLY A 125 9.90 -9.64 -10.14
CA GLY A 125 9.75 -8.57 -9.16
C GLY A 125 8.84 -7.46 -9.65
N GLY A 126 8.36 -6.63 -8.75
CA GLY A 126 7.47 -5.55 -9.08
C GLY A 126 8.20 -4.37 -9.74
N LEU A 127 7.63 -3.81 -10.80
CA LEU A 127 8.07 -2.57 -11.41
C LEU A 127 7.70 -1.39 -10.52
N SER A 128 8.67 -0.51 -10.25
CA SER A 128 8.53 0.69 -9.41
C SER A 128 9.03 1.95 -10.14
N GLY A 129 9.00 3.09 -9.46
CA GLY A 129 9.49 4.36 -10.00
C GLY A 129 8.56 5.02 -11.00
N LYS A 130 9.12 5.85 -11.90
CA LYS A 130 8.36 6.68 -12.87
C LYS A 130 7.23 5.96 -13.61
N PRO A 131 7.40 4.71 -14.11
CA PRO A 131 6.34 4.01 -14.83
C PRO A 131 5.05 3.80 -14.03
N LEU A 132 5.12 3.87 -12.70
CA LEU A 132 3.94 3.77 -11.83
C LEU A 132 3.14 5.07 -11.70
N ASN A 133 3.68 6.22 -12.09
CA ASN A 133 3.06 7.51 -11.79
C ASN A 133 1.62 7.60 -12.28
N GLU A 134 1.40 7.39 -13.58
CA GLU A 134 0.07 7.49 -14.18
C GLU A 134 -0.90 6.40 -13.68
N ILE A 135 -0.39 5.16 -13.52
CA ILE A 135 -1.19 4.04 -13.03
C ILE A 135 -1.71 4.35 -11.63
N SER A 136 -0.81 4.80 -10.76
CA SER A 136 -1.14 5.17 -9.39
C SER A 136 -2.11 6.36 -9.33
N ASN A 137 -1.91 7.40 -10.15
CA ASN A 137 -2.79 8.57 -10.20
C ASN A 137 -4.23 8.19 -10.60
N LYS A 138 -4.38 7.38 -11.64
CA LYS A 138 -5.70 6.88 -12.08
C LYS A 138 -6.37 6.08 -10.97
N LEU A 139 -5.61 5.22 -10.29
CA LEU A 139 -6.14 4.39 -9.22
C LEU A 139 -6.52 5.24 -7.98
N ILE A 140 -5.70 6.22 -7.59
CA ILE A 140 -6.03 7.18 -6.54
C ILE A 140 -7.36 7.86 -6.82
N ASN A 141 -7.56 8.35 -8.05
CA ASN A 141 -8.82 8.99 -8.44
C ASN A 141 -10.03 8.04 -8.35
N ASN A 142 -9.85 6.76 -8.71
CA ASN A 142 -10.91 5.76 -8.57
C ASN A 142 -11.30 5.53 -7.11
N PHE A 143 -10.32 5.41 -6.21
CA PHE A 143 -10.56 5.32 -4.77
C PHE A 143 -11.21 6.60 -4.23
N TYR A 144 -10.72 7.76 -4.61
CA TYR A 144 -11.25 9.05 -4.16
C TYR A 144 -12.72 9.24 -4.49
N LYS A 145 -13.15 8.88 -5.71
CA LYS A 145 -14.54 8.98 -6.14
C LYS A 145 -15.50 8.16 -5.29
N ILE A 146 -15.04 7.03 -4.74
CA ILE A 146 -15.87 6.13 -3.94
C ILE A 146 -15.78 6.49 -2.46
N LEU A 147 -14.58 6.72 -1.96
CA LEU A 147 -14.33 7.00 -0.54
C LEU A 147 -14.81 8.41 -0.13
N ASN A 148 -14.77 9.37 -1.05
CA ASN A 148 -15.26 10.74 -0.85
C ASN A 148 -14.82 11.35 0.51
N ASN A 149 -13.53 11.34 0.77
CA ASN A 149 -12.88 11.82 2.01
C ASN A 149 -13.27 11.08 3.32
N LYS A 150 -13.98 9.95 3.25
CA LYS A 150 -14.27 9.15 4.47
C LYS A 150 -13.05 8.42 5.03
N ILE A 151 -12.08 8.14 4.17
CA ILE A 151 -10.80 7.49 4.50
C ILE A 151 -9.69 8.27 3.80
N ASP A 152 -8.56 8.44 4.46
CA ASP A 152 -7.40 9.12 3.89
C ASP A 152 -6.75 8.26 2.79
N ILE A 153 -6.37 8.87 1.68
CA ILE A 153 -5.63 8.21 0.61
C ILE A 153 -4.19 8.67 0.67
N ILE A 154 -3.27 7.71 0.73
CA ILE A 154 -1.83 7.94 0.69
C ILE A 154 -1.34 7.54 -0.69
N GLY A 155 -0.92 8.50 -1.49
CA GLY A 155 -0.44 8.28 -2.85
C GLY A 155 1.02 7.84 -2.88
N VAL A 156 1.32 6.76 -3.59
CA VAL A 156 2.68 6.27 -3.79
C VAL A 156 2.86 5.69 -5.20
N GLY A 157 4.06 5.82 -5.75
CA GLY A 157 4.43 5.33 -7.06
C GLY A 157 4.79 6.45 -8.03
N GLY A 158 6.08 6.48 -8.42
CA GLY A 158 6.62 7.42 -9.38
C GLY A 158 6.70 8.88 -8.91
N VAL A 159 6.75 9.12 -7.60
CA VAL A 159 6.98 10.46 -7.05
C VAL A 159 8.48 10.73 -7.05
N ASP A 160 8.93 11.61 -7.96
CA ASP A 160 10.34 11.97 -8.15
C ASP A 160 10.59 13.49 -8.17
N SER A 161 9.54 14.28 -8.03
CA SER A 161 9.58 15.75 -8.05
C SER A 161 8.39 16.34 -7.29
N GLY A 162 8.42 17.63 -7.03
CA GLY A 162 7.28 18.37 -6.48
C GLY A 162 6.04 18.29 -7.38
N GLU A 163 6.23 18.32 -8.69
CA GLU A 163 5.14 18.19 -9.67
C GLU A 163 4.47 16.81 -9.56
N THR A 164 5.24 15.71 -9.56
CA THR A 164 4.68 14.36 -9.45
C THR A 164 4.05 14.09 -8.08
N ALA A 165 4.52 14.75 -7.02
CA ALA A 165 3.85 14.75 -5.72
C ALA A 165 2.53 15.51 -5.77
N TYR A 166 2.51 16.70 -6.39
CA TYR A 166 1.30 17.50 -6.57
C TYR A 166 0.23 16.77 -7.37
N GLN A 167 0.64 16.01 -8.40
CA GLN A 167 -0.28 15.17 -9.16
C GLN A 167 -1.01 14.14 -8.28
N LYS A 168 -0.38 13.60 -7.24
CA LYS A 168 -1.08 12.71 -6.29
C LYS A 168 -2.19 13.44 -5.55
N PHE A 169 -1.93 14.68 -5.11
CA PHE A 169 -2.93 15.48 -4.38
C PHE A 169 -4.12 15.85 -5.25
N ILE A 170 -3.92 16.31 -6.47
CA ILE A 170 -5.05 16.65 -7.35
C ILE A 170 -5.89 15.45 -7.78
N HIS A 171 -5.35 14.22 -7.69
CA HIS A 171 -6.12 13.00 -7.90
C HIS A 171 -6.83 12.49 -6.64
N GLY A 172 -6.63 13.13 -5.48
CA GLY A 172 -7.37 12.87 -4.25
C GLY A 172 -6.53 12.25 -3.12
N ALA A 173 -5.22 12.15 -3.25
CA ALA A 173 -4.37 11.77 -2.13
C ALA A 173 -4.29 12.90 -1.11
N LYS A 174 -4.22 12.56 0.18
CA LYS A 174 -4.01 13.49 1.29
C LYS A 174 -2.54 13.53 1.74
N PHE A 175 -1.84 12.43 1.51
CA PHE A 175 -0.42 12.27 1.81
C PHE A 175 0.27 11.59 0.63
N VAL A 176 1.60 11.72 0.56
CA VAL A 176 2.43 11.02 -0.43
C VAL A 176 3.55 10.24 0.25
N GLN A 177 3.91 9.10 -0.35
CA GLN A 177 5.08 8.32 0.04
C GLN A 177 6.09 8.29 -1.11
N LEU A 178 7.37 8.40 -0.75
CA LEU A 178 8.50 8.25 -1.66
C LEU A 178 9.29 7.01 -1.27
N TYR A 179 9.76 6.27 -2.27
CA TYR A 179 10.63 5.11 -2.05
C TYR A 179 11.71 5.03 -3.13
N THR A 180 11.44 4.38 -4.25
CA THR A 180 12.43 4.13 -5.31
C THR A 180 13.09 5.39 -5.83
N CYS A 181 12.31 6.42 -6.14
CA CYS A 181 12.85 7.68 -6.66
C CYS A 181 13.73 8.39 -5.63
N LEU A 182 13.36 8.35 -4.34
CA LEU A 182 14.18 8.91 -3.27
C LEU A 182 15.54 8.22 -3.18
N LEU A 183 15.56 6.87 -3.29
CA LEU A 183 16.80 6.09 -3.18
C LEU A 183 17.77 6.28 -4.34
N TYR A 184 17.27 6.56 -5.55
CA TYR A 184 18.07 6.58 -6.78
C TYR A 184 18.26 7.96 -7.40
N THR A 185 17.48 8.97 -7.00
CA THR A 185 17.49 10.28 -7.63
C THR A 185 17.73 11.44 -6.67
N SER A 186 17.55 11.24 -5.37
CA SER A 186 17.85 12.26 -4.37
C SER A 186 19.31 12.16 -3.93
N PRO A 187 20.05 13.28 -3.87
CA PRO A 187 21.40 13.28 -3.30
C PRO A 187 21.32 12.78 -1.85
N SER A 188 22.19 11.84 -1.53
CA SER A 188 22.39 11.39 -0.14
C SER A 188 22.97 12.55 0.67
N PRO A 189 22.66 12.67 1.97
CA PRO A 189 23.35 13.65 2.83
C PRO A 189 24.87 13.49 2.83
N ARG A 190 25.40 12.30 2.46
CA ARG A 190 26.84 12.07 2.29
C ARG A 190 27.42 12.65 1.00
N ASP A 191 26.59 12.84 -0.03
CA ASP A 191 27.03 13.38 -1.33
C ASP A 191 27.14 14.93 -1.31
N SER A 192 26.66 15.56 -0.23
CA SER A 192 26.74 17.02 -0.04
C SER A 192 28.01 17.50 0.67
N TYR A 193 28.90 16.60 1.04
CA TYR A 193 30.19 16.87 1.70
C TYR A 193 31.40 16.47 0.85
N GLY A 194 31.30 16.61 -0.47
CA GLY A 194 32.42 16.46 -1.37
C GLY A 194 33.03 17.80 -1.77
#